data_6390d302d3a9d04c9f0f436316632aec
#
_entry.id   6390d302d3a9d04c9f0f436316632aec
#
_cell.length_a   1.000
_cell.length_b   1.000
_cell.length_c   1.000
_cell.angle_alpha   90.00
_cell.angle_beta   90.00
_cell.angle_gamma   90.00
#
_symmetry.space_group_name_H-M   'P 1'
#
loop_
_entity.id
_entity.type
_entity.pdbx_description
1 polymer ?
#
loop_
_entity_poly.entity_id
_entity_poly.type
_entity_poly.pdbx_seq_one_letter_code
_entity_poly.pdbx_strand_id
1 'polypeptide(L)'
;MRYTMRRGRNVCLSLFIFTFTLLSSNLTFGDTVKINFTADDSYSIEVVKIDVGDTIEWLPKNKGHNVEFLAAPNMKSLPEKSDLDVIHRITFDLPGVYLYQCTLHGNMGTLV
;
A
#
# COMPACT_ATOMS: atom_id res chain seq x y z
N MET A 1 14.60 -30.81 -51.38
CA MET A 1 15.13 -29.45 -51.36
C MET A 1 14.07 -28.41 -50.96
N ARG A 2 12.92 -28.46 -51.52
CA ARG A 2 11.90 -27.44 -51.24
C ARG A 2 11.25 -27.55 -49.87
N TYR A 3 11.39 -28.64 -49.21
CA TYR A 3 10.73 -28.94 -47.98
C TYR A 3 11.38 -28.26 -46.74
N THR A 4 12.68 -27.99 -46.86
CA THR A 4 13.42 -27.44 -45.74
C THR A 4 13.05 -25.99 -45.40
N MET A 5 12.67 -25.20 -46.41
CA MET A 5 12.31 -23.79 -46.17
C MET A 5 10.98 -23.62 -45.40
N ARG A 6 10.06 -24.56 -45.57
CA ARG A 6 8.75 -24.48 -44.90
C ARG A 6 8.83 -24.73 -43.40
N ARG A 7 9.74 -25.59 -42.98
CA ARG A 7 9.91 -25.94 -41.59
C ARG A 7 10.42 -24.76 -40.76
N GLY A 8 11.34 -24.00 -41.30
CA GLY A 8 11.92 -22.86 -40.58
C GLY A 8 10.91 -21.77 -40.28
N ARG A 9 9.98 -21.52 -41.16
CA ARG A 9 8.95 -20.52 -40.95
C ARG A 9 7.98 -20.87 -39.84
N ASN A 10 7.60 -22.11 -39.75
CA ASN A 10 6.68 -22.55 -38.71
C ASN A 10 7.30 -22.47 -37.34
N VAL A 11 8.57 -22.80 -37.21
CA VAL A 11 9.31 -22.68 -35.93
C VAL A 11 9.41 -21.23 -35.49
N CYS A 12 9.69 -20.31 -36.41
CA CYS A 12 9.78 -18.87 -36.07
C CYS A 12 8.44 -18.31 -35.56
N LEU A 13 7.34 -18.68 -36.17
CA LEU A 13 6.01 -18.26 -35.74
C LEU A 13 5.66 -18.77 -34.34
N SER A 14 6.00 -20.00 -34.03
CA SER A 14 5.77 -20.58 -32.72
C SER A 14 6.55 -19.85 -31.63
N LEU A 15 7.80 -19.55 -31.87
CA LEU A 15 8.66 -18.80 -30.95
C LEU A 15 8.12 -17.37 -30.71
N PHE A 16 7.67 -16.71 -31.75
CA PHE A 16 7.12 -15.37 -31.65
C PHE A 16 5.88 -15.32 -30.77
N ILE A 17 4.93 -16.23 -30.96
CA ILE A 17 3.70 -16.33 -30.15
C ILE A 17 4.04 -16.58 -28.67
N PHE A 18 4.98 -17.46 -28.39
CA PHE A 18 5.42 -17.76 -27.04
C PHE A 18 6.02 -16.54 -26.34
N THR A 19 6.87 -15.77 -27.03
CA THR A 19 7.46 -14.55 -26.50
C THR A 19 6.40 -13.51 -26.16
N PHE A 20 5.38 -13.34 -26.98
CA PHE A 20 4.30 -12.42 -26.72
C PHE A 20 3.52 -12.78 -25.45
N THR A 21 3.27 -14.07 -25.21
CA THR A 21 2.58 -14.54 -24.00
C THR A 21 3.34 -14.21 -22.72
N LEU A 22 4.69 -14.21 -22.76
CA LEU A 22 5.52 -13.88 -21.62
C LEU A 22 5.50 -12.39 -21.24
N LEU A 23 5.05 -11.52 -22.14
CA LEU A 23 4.97 -10.09 -21.89
C LEU A 23 3.71 -9.67 -21.13
N SER A 24 2.75 -10.57 -20.93
CA SER A 24 1.59 -10.27 -20.11
C SER A 24 2.01 -10.11 -18.67
N SER A 25 1.82 -8.91 -18.12
CA SER A 25 2.12 -8.58 -16.72
C SER A 25 0.87 -8.68 -15.88
N ASN A 26 1.01 -9.22 -14.68
CA ASN A 26 -0.03 -9.20 -13.68
C ASN A 26 0.10 -7.93 -12.85
N LEU A 27 -0.96 -7.13 -12.80
CA LEU A 27 -1.04 -6.00 -11.90
C LEU A 27 -1.54 -6.48 -10.55
N THR A 28 -0.73 -6.28 -9.51
CA THR A 28 -1.13 -6.55 -8.14
C THR A 28 -1.33 -5.23 -7.41
N PHE A 29 -2.47 -5.10 -6.74
CA PHE A 29 -2.76 -3.98 -5.85
C PHE A 29 -2.58 -4.45 -4.41
N GLY A 30 -2.11 -3.55 -3.53
CA GLY A 30 -2.03 -3.81 -2.11
C GLY A 30 -3.41 -3.89 -1.45
N ASP A 31 -3.44 -4.39 -0.25
CA ASP A 31 -4.64 -4.45 0.57
C ASP A 31 -4.93 -3.10 1.20
N THR A 32 -6.19 -2.90 1.60
CA THR A 32 -6.60 -1.74 2.42
C THR A 32 -6.96 -2.21 3.81
N VAL A 33 -6.31 -1.64 4.82
CA VAL A 33 -6.61 -1.87 6.23
C VAL A 33 -7.33 -0.66 6.79
N LYS A 34 -8.47 -0.89 7.44
CA LYS A 34 -9.28 0.16 8.05
C LYS A 34 -8.98 0.25 9.55
N ILE A 35 -8.71 1.45 10.02
CA ILE A 35 -8.46 1.76 11.43
C ILE A 35 -9.52 2.76 11.89
N ASN A 36 -10.27 2.41 12.92
CA ASN A 36 -11.28 3.29 13.50
C ASN A 36 -10.70 4.05 14.70
N PHE A 37 -11.12 5.29 14.88
CA PHE A 37 -10.94 5.98 16.15
C PHE A 37 -11.96 5.46 17.14
N THR A 38 -11.53 5.11 18.34
CA THR A 38 -12.39 4.54 19.36
C THR A 38 -12.89 5.59 20.35
N ALA A 39 -13.94 5.22 21.12
CA ALA A 39 -14.56 6.13 22.08
C ALA A 39 -13.67 6.45 23.30
N ASP A 40 -12.66 5.62 23.56
CA ASP A 40 -11.68 5.81 24.63
C ASP A 40 -10.40 6.50 24.19
N ASP A 41 -10.49 7.29 23.12
CA ASP A 41 -9.41 8.10 22.57
C ASP A 41 -8.22 7.28 22.03
N SER A 42 -8.46 6.08 21.57
CA SER A 42 -7.44 5.23 20.97
C SER A 42 -7.79 4.82 19.54
N TYR A 43 -6.93 4.02 18.92
CA TYR A 43 -7.17 3.42 17.63
C TYR A 43 -7.66 1.98 17.80
N SER A 44 -8.57 1.53 16.94
CA SER A 44 -9.09 0.16 16.96
C SER A 44 -8.00 -0.89 16.77
N ILE A 45 -6.91 -0.52 16.08
CA ILE A 45 -5.72 -1.33 15.92
C ILE A 45 -4.52 -0.44 16.26
N GLU A 46 -3.85 -0.73 17.36
CA GLU A 46 -2.70 0.05 17.81
C GLU A 46 -1.42 -0.28 17.06
N VAL A 47 -1.24 -1.55 16.71
CA VAL A 47 -0.10 -2.02 15.92
C VAL A 47 -0.61 -2.84 14.75
N VAL A 48 -0.24 -2.45 13.55
CA VAL A 48 -0.64 -3.13 12.32
C VAL A 48 0.59 -3.44 11.47
N LYS A 49 0.65 -4.66 10.97
CA LYS A 49 1.64 -5.06 9.99
C LYS A 49 1.05 -4.89 8.59
N ILE A 50 1.79 -4.21 7.72
CA ILE A 50 1.40 -3.99 6.33
C ILE A 50 2.55 -4.35 5.40
N ASP A 51 2.23 -4.59 4.15
CA ASP A 51 3.21 -4.77 3.08
C ASP A 51 3.34 -3.51 2.23
N VAL A 52 4.45 -3.38 1.54
CA VAL A 52 4.66 -2.30 0.57
C VAL A 52 3.53 -2.33 -0.47
N GLY A 53 2.91 -1.18 -0.71
CA GLY A 53 1.76 -1.03 -1.61
C GLY A 53 0.41 -1.10 -0.90
N ASP A 54 0.37 -1.45 0.39
CA ASP A 54 -0.86 -1.44 1.17
C ASP A 54 -1.30 -0.01 1.50
N THR A 55 -2.60 0.14 1.70
CA THR A 55 -3.23 1.40 2.08
C THR A 55 -3.82 1.29 3.47
N ILE A 56 -3.57 2.27 4.31
CA ILE A 56 -4.29 2.45 5.57
C ILE A 56 -5.35 3.52 5.37
N GLU A 57 -6.55 3.22 5.85
CA GLU A 57 -7.67 4.14 5.85
C GLU A 57 -8.15 4.35 7.30
N TRP A 58 -7.94 5.56 7.82
CA TRP A 58 -8.43 5.95 9.15
C TRP A 58 -9.83 6.53 9.03
N LEU A 59 -10.75 6.02 9.83
CA LEU A 59 -12.16 6.35 9.78
C LEU A 59 -12.59 7.11 11.03
N PRO A 60 -13.27 8.26 10.88
CA PRO A 60 -13.71 9.09 12.01
C PRO A 60 -14.98 8.56 12.66
N LYS A 61 -14.90 7.38 13.29
CA LYS A 61 -16.05 6.78 13.99
C LYS A 61 -16.39 7.50 15.28
N ASN A 62 -15.42 8.22 15.86
CA ASN A 62 -15.58 9.11 17.01
C ASN A 62 -14.93 10.45 16.71
N LYS A 63 -15.47 11.52 17.26
CA LYS A 63 -15.02 12.88 16.98
C LYS A 63 -13.78 13.27 17.79
N GLY A 64 -13.05 14.25 17.30
CA GLY A 64 -11.89 14.84 17.97
C GLY A 64 -10.59 14.10 17.70
N HIS A 65 -10.47 13.37 16.62
CA HIS A 65 -9.29 12.57 16.30
C HIS A 65 -8.70 12.92 14.94
N ASN A 66 -7.39 12.75 14.83
CA ASN A 66 -6.63 12.88 13.60
C ASN A 66 -5.43 11.93 13.60
N VAL A 67 -4.63 12.01 12.54
CA VAL A 67 -3.40 11.23 12.38
C VAL A 67 -2.25 12.20 12.16
N GLU A 68 -1.25 12.17 13.03
CA GLU A 68 -0.02 12.94 12.90
C GLU A 68 1.19 12.03 13.07
N PHE A 69 2.04 11.95 12.06
CA PHE A 69 3.21 11.08 12.11
C PHE A 69 4.33 11.70 12.91
N LEU A 70 4.89 10.90 13.83
CA LEU A 70 6.04 11.28 14.67
C LEU A 70 7.34 10.72 14.12
N ALA A 71 7.28 9.55 13.47
CA ALA A 71 8.42 8.89 12.88
C ALA A 71 8.03 8.07 11.65
N ALA A 72 8.94 7.96 10.73
CA ALA A 72 8.82 7.17 9.52
C ALA A 72 10.22 6.74 9.06
N PRO A 73 10.34 5.79 8.14
CA PRO A 73 11.64 5.39 7.59
C PRO A 73 12.42 6.56 6.99
N ASN A 74 11.73 7.51 6.38
CA ASN A 74 12.32 8.77 5.95
C ASN A 74 11.83 9.92 6.85
N MET A 75 12.64 10.28 7.84
CA MET A 75 12.30 11.33 8.79
C MET A 75 12.25 12.73 8.18
N LYS A 76 12.85 12.93 7.00
CA LYS A 76 12.81 14.20 6.29
C LYS A 76 11.52 14.43 5.51
N SER A 77 10.74 13.37 5.32
CA SER A 77 9.50 13.40 4.57
C SER A 77 8.47 12.52 5.26
N LEU A 78 7.91 13.00 6.35
CA LEU A 78 6.86 12.30 7.08
C LEU A 78 5.59 12.23 6.22
N PRO A 79 4.80 11.16 6.34
CA PRO A 79 3.49 11.10 5.71
C PRO A 79 2.59 12.25 6.15
N GLU A 80 1.64 12.59 5.31
CA GLU A 80 0.76 13.73 5.51
C GLU A 80 -0.05 13.61 6.80
N LYS A 81 -0.11 14.71 7.55
CA LYS A 81 -0.99 14.86 8.72
C LYS A 81 -2.43 15.05 8.25
N SER A 82 -3.38 14.39 8.92
CA SER A 82 -4.78 14.62 8.64
C SER A 82 -5.35 15.80 9.44
N ASP A 83 -6.42 16.38 8.91
CA ASP A 83 -7.31 17.23 9.69
C ASP A 83 -8.12 16.40 10.68
N LEU A 84 -8.81 17.07 11.61
CA LEU A 84 -9.71 16.40 12.55
C LEU A 84 -10.96 15.87 11.81
N ASP A 85 -11.41 14.70 12.23
CA ASP A 85 -12.70 14.13 11.85
C ASP A 85 -12.89 13.91 10.34
N VAL A 86 -11.81 13.65 9.63
CA VAL A 86 -11.84 13.31 8.21
C VAL A 86 -11.39 11.86 7.98
N ILE A 87 -11.87 11.26 6.91
CA ILE A 87 -11.31 10.02 6.41
C ILE A 87 -9.92 10.34 5.87
N HIS A 88 -8.90 9.66 6.39
CA HIS A 88 -7.52 9.83 5.95
C HIS A 88 -7.01 8.52 5.35
N ARG A 89 -6.41 8.62 4.17
CA ARG A 89 -5.95 7.44 3.44
C ARG A 89 -4.55 7.66 2.92
N ILE A 90 -3.66 6.73 3.23
CA ILE A 90 -2.27 6.76 2.75
C ILE A 90 -1.90 5.38 2.24
N THR A 91 -1.28 5.34 1.06
CA THR A 91 -0.61 4.14 0.53
C THR A 91 0.87 4.21 0.86
N PHE A 92 1.39 3.13 1.44
CA PHE A 92 2.77 3.05 1.91
C PHE A 92 3.62 2.27 0.91
N ASP A 93 4.65 2.90 0.39
CA ASP A 93 5.56 2.31 -0.60
C ASP A 93 7.00 2.13 -0.07
N LEU A 94 7.28 2.59 1.13
CA LEU A 94 8.57 2.49 1.77
C LEU A 94 8.49 1.60 3.00
N PRO A 95 9.23 0.47 3.07
CA PRO A 95 9.17 -0.42 4.22
C PRO A 95 9.84 0.19 5.44
N GLY A 96 9.40 -0.21 6.61
CA GLY A 96 9.96 0.24 7.88
C GLY A 96 8.88 0.49 8.93
N VAL A 97 9.24 1.20 9.98
CA VAL A 97 8.35 1.50 11.09
C VAL A 97 7.83 2.92 10.97
N TYR A 98 6.52 3.06 11.12
CA TYR A 98 5.84 4.36 11.17
C TYR A 98 5.16 4.50 12.52
N LEU A 99 5.38 5.63 13.18
CA LEU A 99 4.78 5.96 14.46
C LEU A 99 3.92 7.20 14.28
N TYR A 100 2.66 7.13 14.68
CA TYR A 100 1.73 8.25 14.58
C TYR A 100 0.93 8.42 15.86
N GLN A 101 0.31 9.57 16.02
CA GLN A 101 -0.52 9.92 17.17
C GLN A 101 -1.75 10.72 16.74
N CYS A 102 -2.70 10.84 17.64
CA CYS A 102 -3.69 11.89 17.60
C CYS A 102 -3.11 13.15 18.27
N THR A 103 -3.10 14.27 17.58
CA THR A 103 -2.48 15.51 18.06
C THR A 103 -3.08 15.97 19.40
N LEU A 104 -4.38 15.80 19.60
CA LEU A 104 -5.09 16.26 20.79
C LEU A 104 -4.92 15.33 22.00
N HIS A 105 -4.82 14.02 21.77
CA HIS A 105 -4.87 13.02 22.83
C HIS A 105 -3.54 12.30 23.06
N GLY A 106 -2.61 12.38 22.12
CA GLY A 106 -1.31 11.72 22.23
C GLY A 106 -1.34 10.20 22.14
N ASN A 107 -2.47 9.61 21.80
CA ASN A 107 -2.58 8.16 21.65
C ASN A 107 -1.83 7.71 20.41
N MET A 108 -1.08 6.62 20.52
CA MET A 108 -0.13 6.21 19.51
C MET A 108 -0.60 4.98 18.73
N GLY A 109 -0.34 5.00 17.44
CA GLY A 109 -0.45 3.85 16.56
C GLY A 109 0.88 3.57 15.87
N THR A 110 1.10 2.32 15.50
CA THR A 110 2.33 1.86 14.86
C THR A 110 2.01 1.02 13.64
N LEU A 111 2.71 1.31 12.55
CA LEU A 111 2.71 0.47 11.33
C LEU A 111 4.08 -0.17 11.18
N VAL A 112 4.14 -1.44 10.84
CA VAL A 112 5.37 -2.18 10.63
C VAL A 112 5.35 -3.02 9.36
#